data_da5201515eaa3e351460515ef38dae43
#
_entry.id   da5201515eaa3e351460515ef38dae43
#
_cell.length_a   1.000
_cell.length_b   1.000
_cell.length_c   1.000
_cell.angle_alpha   90.00
_cell.angle_beta   90.00
_cell.angle_gamma   90.00
#
_symmetry.space_group_name_H-M   'P 1'
#
loop_
_entity.id
_entity.type
_entity.pdbx_description
1 polymer ?
#
loop_
_entity_poly.entity_id
_entity_poly.type
_entity_poly.pdbx_seq_one_letter_code
_entity_poly.pdbx_strand_id
1 'polypeptide(L)'
;LDMVMLDIRMPYSEVLKYDVGSRPSEVWPEKACVKTVKPLASDLIDFVENYVKEKGLSPVRYNIEIKSKDAKGEGQNWPTYDRFVSECCKFLHSKHLGDRLVVQSFDVRALNYMHEKYPEFILSYLVDAKAGEFDAFMAKLKFTPQWLSPHFSITDEALVQKCREKGMKIVPWTPDKPEDLQRMVDLGVDAIITNYPDRLLMITRGYAAPAP
;
A
#
# COMPACT_ATOMS: atom_id res chain seq x y z
N LEU A 1 0.36 -5.28 27.34
CA LEU A 1 1.12 -4.60 26.28
C LEU A 1 1.03 -5.42 25.01
N ASP A 2 0.20 -4.97 24.07
CA ASP A 2 -0.17 -5.75 22.90
C ASP A 2 0.66 -5.38 21.65
N MET A 3 1.74 -4.64 21.82
CA MET A 3 2.60 -4.17 20.75
C MET A 3 4.04 -4.57 20.99
N VAL A 4 4.61 -5.36 20.07
CA VAL A 4 6.04 -5.66 20.05
C VAL A 4 6.72 -4.65 19.13
N MET A 5 7.63 -3.84 19.68
CA MET A 5 8.50 -2.98 18.90
C MET A 5 9.72 -3.79 18.46
N LEU A 6 9.86 -4.01 17.15
CA LEU A 6 11.03 -4.65 16.59
C LEU A 6 12.11 -3.59 16.33
N ASP A 7 13.31 -3.81 16.87
CA ASP A 7 14.48 -2.98 16.55
C ASP A 7 14.96 -3.30 15.13
N ILE A 8 15.26 -2.27 14.33
CA ILE A 8 15.79 -2.47 12.95
C ILE A 8 17.14 -3.19 12.92
N ARG A 9 17.85 -3.25 14.05
CA ARG A 9 19.11 -3.99 14.22
C ARG A 9 18.89 -5.46 14.58
N MET A 10 17.65 -5.86 14.81
CA MET A 10 17.31 -7.24 15.16
C MET A 10 17.54 -8.13 13.94
N PRO A 11 18.32 -9.22 14.06
CA PRO A 11 18.46 -10.20 13.00
C PRO A 11 17.10 -10.80 12.62
N TYR A 12 16.89 -11.10 11.34
CA TYR A 12 15.62 -11.68 10.88
C TYR A 12 15.25 -12.98 11.59
N SER A 13 16.25 -13.80 11.96
CA SER A 13 16.06 -15.01 12.77
C SER A 13 15.39 -14.75 14.13
N GLU A 14 15.59 -13.57 14.70
CA GLU A 14 14.90 -13.16 15.92
C GLU A 14 13.48 -12.69 15.62
N VAL A 15 13.26 -11.96 14.50
CA VAL A 15 11.94 -11.53 14.06
C VAL A 15 11.00 -12.73 13.85
N LEU A 16 11.53 -13.86 13.34
CA LEU A 16 10.77 -15.09 13.12
C LEU A 16 10.23 -15.74 14.39
N LYS A 17 10.71 -15.35 15.57
CA LYS A 17 10.20 -15.87 16.85
C LYS A 17 8.87 -15.26 17.28
N TYR A 18 8.47 -14.17 16.64
CA TYR A 18 7.25 -13.44 17.01
C TYR A 18 6.06 -13.87 16.15
N ASP A 19 5.04 -14.39 16.83
CA ASP A 19 3.76 -14.71 16.22
C ASP A 19 2.94 -13.41 16.00
N VAL A 20 2.58 -13.14 14.78
CA VAL A 20 1.82 -11.94 14.39
C VAL A 20 0.39 -12.26 13.93
N GLY A 21 -0.04 -13.51 14.01
CA GLY A 21 -1.33 -13.94 13.46
C GLY A 21 -2.31 -14.60 14.42
N SER A 22 -1.87 -15.23 15.52
CA SER A 22 -2.74 -16.00 16.41
C SER A 22 -3.68 -15.18 17.28
N ARG A 23 -3.38 -13.90 17.51
CA ARG A 23 -4.19 -13.06 18.40
C ARG A 23 -5.46 -12.58 17.69
N PRO A 24 -6.66 -12.69 18.34
CA PRO A 24 -7.86 -12.06 17.84
C PRO A 24 -7.68 -10.54 17.79
N SER A 25 -8.44 -9.90 16.93
CA SER A 25 -8.44 -8.45 16.79
C SER A 25 -9.84 -7.90 17.06
N GLU A 26 -9.95 -6.93 17.96
CA GLU A 26 -11.21 -6.22 18.19
C GLU A 26 -11.57 -5.31 17.00
N VAL A 27 -10.56 -4.81 16.28
CA VAL A 27 -10.76 -3.97 15.10
C VAL A 27 -11.21 -4.80 13.88
N TRP A 28 -10.72 -6.04 13.79
CA TRP A 28 -11.07 -6.97 12.71
C TRP A 28 -11.53 -8.31 13.30
N PRO A 29 -12.75 -8.38 13.83
CA PRO A 29 -13.25 -9.58 14.54
C PRO A 29 -13.38 -10.81 13.64
N GLU A 30 -13.54 -10.62 12.33
CA GLU A 30 -13.62 -11.69 11.33
C GLU A 30 -12.25 -12.24 10.90
N LYS A 31 -11.15 -11.65 11.39
CA LYS A 31 -9.80 -12.10 11.06
C LYS A 31 -9.57 -13.54 11.52
N ALA A 32 -9.18 -14.42 10.60
CA ALA A 32 -8.73 -15.75 10.95
C ALA A 32 -7.47 -15.69 11.85
N CYS A 33 -7.55 -16.34 13.02
CA CYS A 33 -6.45 -16.40 13.97
C CYS A 33 -5.53 -17.59 13.61
N VAL A 34 -4.52 -17.33 12.80
CA VAL A 34 -3.56 -18.35 12.34
C VAL A 34 -2.16 -17.97 12.80
N LYS A 35 -1.44 -18.92 13.41
CA LYS A 35 -0.05 -18.70 13.79
C LYS A 35 0.79 -18.40 12.55
N THR A 36 1.43 -17.24 12.53
CA THR A 36 2.26 -16.81 11.41
C THR A 36 3.34 -15.84 11.88
N VAL A 37 4.33 -15.63 11.03
CA VAL A 37 5.45 -14.71 11.25
C VAL A 37 5.45 -13.61 10.18
N LYS A 38 6.20 -12.56 10.39
CA LYS A 38 6.44 -11.55 9.33
C LYS A 38 7.34 -12.16 8.25
N PRO A 39 6.85 -12.29 7.00
CA PRO A 39 7.68 -12.77 5.91
C PRO A 39 8.66 -11.68 5.46
N LEU A 40 9.76 -12.08 4.80
CA LEU A 40 10.52 -11.17 3.98
C LEU A 40 9.69 -10.76 2.74
N ALA A 41 9.84 -9.53 2.32
CA ALA A 41 9.16 -9.06 1.10
C ALA A 41 9.59 -9.86 -0.15
N SER A 42 10.87 -10.31 -0.19
CA SER A 42 11.37 -11.23 -1.23
C SER A 42 10.58 -12.52 -1.30
N ASP A 43 10.42 -13.17 -0.16
CA ASP A 43 9.80 -14.50 -0.07
C ASP A 43 8.31 -14.41 -0.42
N LEU A 44 7.65 -13.32 0.02
CA LEU A 44 6.25 -13.07 -0.30
C LEU A 44 6.04 -12.86 -1.81
N ILE A 45 6.86 -12.02 -2.46
CA ILE A 45 6.75 -11.78 -3.89
C ILE A 45 7.02 -13.06 -4.67
N ASP A 46 8.09 -13.78 -4.34
CA ASP A 46 8.47 -15.03 -5.01
C ASP A 46 7.40 -16.10 -4.84
N PHE A 47 6.81 -16.21 -3.64
CA PHE A 47 5.68 -17.10 -3.38
C PHE A 47 4.47 -16.77 -4.28
N VAL A 48 4.09 -15.49 -4.34
CA VAL A 48 2.93 -15.04 -5.14
C VAL A 48 3.16 -15.28 -6.63
N GLU A 49 4.35 -14.93 -7.16
CA GLU A 49 4.67 -15.15 -8.59
C GLU A 49 4.65 -16.64 -8.93
N ASN A 50 5.21 -17.49 -8.07
CA ASN A 50 5.19 -18.94 -8.27
C ASN A 50 3.75 -19.50 -8.21
N TYR A 51 2.97 -19.09 -7.21
CA TYR A 51 1.57 -19.53 -7.07
C TYR A 51 0.72 -19.15 -8.29
N VAL A 52 0.82 -17.90 -8.74
CA VAL A 52 0.10 -17.42 -9.94
C VAL A 52 0.47 -18.24 -11.16
N LYS A 53 1.77 -18.52 -11.36
CA LYS A 53 2.28 -19.33 -12.46
C LYS A 53 1.78 -20.79 -12.38
N GLU A 54 1.91 -21.42 -11.22
CA GLU A 54 1.48 -22.82 -11.01
C GLU A 54 -0.02 -23.01 -11.21
N LYS A 55 -0.82 -22.02 -10.83
CA LYS A 55 -2.28 -22.06 -10.98
C LYS A 55 -2.79 -21.55 -12.33
N GLY A 56 -1.91 -21.10 -13.22
CA GLY A 56 -2.30 -20.52 -14.50
C GLY A 56 -3.16 -19.26 -14.39
N LEU A 57 -2.98 -18.48 -13.31
CA LEU A 57 -3.72 -17.25 -13.06
C LEU A 57 -3.10 -16.07 -13.79
N SER A 58 -3.90 -15.01 -13.98
CA SER A 58 -3.38 -13.75 -14.49
C SER A 58 -2.36 -13.15 -13.54
N PRO A 59 -1.27 -12.54 -14.04
CA PRO A 59 -0.27 -11.88 -13.20
C PRO A 59 -0.91 -10.81 -12.30
N VAL A 60 -0.53 -10.82 -11.02
CA VAL A 60 -1.00 -9.83 -10.05
C VAL A 60 -0.22 -8.53 -10.18
N ARG A 61 -0.80 -7.44 -9.71
CA ARG A 61 -0.14 -6.14 -9.50
C ARG A 61 0.22 -5.98 -8.04
N TYR A 62 1.32 -5.27 -7.79
CA TYR A 62 1.83 -5.00 -6.46
C TYR A 62 1.67 -3.52 -6.15
N ASN A 63 1.09 -3.20 -5.00
CA ASN A 63 1.07 -1.86 -4.45
C ASN A 63 1.83 -1.88 -3.12
N ILE A 64 3.07 -1.38 -3.13
CA ILE A 64 4.00 -1.50 -2.01
C ILE A 64 4.17 -0.14 -1.35
N GLU A 65 3.92 -0.08 -0.04
CA GLU A 65 4.09 1.14 0.73
C GLU A 65 5.47 1.22 1.35
N ILE A 66 6.17 2.34 1.11
CA ILE A 66 7.38 2.73 1.83
C ILE A 66 6.98 3.64 2.99
N LYS A 67 7.16 3.13 4.23
CA LYS A 67 6.89 3.87 5.48
C LYS A 67 8.18 4.44 6.03
N SER A 68 8.63 5.56 5.48
CA SER A 68 9.65 6.38 6.14
C SER A 68 9.02 7.22 7.26
N LYS A 69 9.77 7.45 8.31
CA LYS A 69 9.33 8.29 9.43
C LYS A 69 9.99 9.66 9.31
N ASP A 70 9.29 10.67 9.77
CA ASP A 70 9.79 12.02 9.86
C ASP A 70 10.99 12.15 10.82
N ALA A 71 11.71 13.23 10.69
CA ALA A 71 13.10 13.47 11.07
C ALA A 71 13.53 13.16 12.51
N LYS A 72 12.64 13.01 13.48
CA LYS A 72 13.03 12.80 14.88
C LYS A 72 13.56 11.37 15.09
N GLY A 73 14.89 11.23 15.21
CA GLY A 73 15.58 9.93 15.33
C GLY A 73 16.03 9.32 14.01
N GLU A 74 15.81 10.01 12.90
CA GLU A 74 16.34 9.64 11.58
C GLU A 74 17.89 9.67 11.63
N GLY A 75 18.50 8.63 11.08
CA GLY A 75 19.96 8.44 11.15
C GLY A 75 20.48 7.89 12.48
N GLN A 76 19.66 7.83 13.53
CA GLN A 76 20.02 7.27 14.84
C GLN A 76 19.26 5.98 15.17
N ASN A 77 17.93 6.06 15.20
CA ASN A 77 17.05 4.94 15.54
C ASN A 77 16.56 4.17 14.30
N TRP A 78 16.56 4.82 13.14
CA TRP A 78 16.25 4.26 11.83
C TRP A 78 17.08 4.96 10.74
N PRO A 79 17.24 4.34 9.56
CA PRO A 79 18.00 4.96 8.47
C PRO A 79 17.43 6.32 8.07
N THR A 80 18.28 7.17 7.48
CA THR A 80 17.79 8.35 6.76
C THR A 80 16.83 7.92 5.66
N TYR A 81 15.85 8.78 5.32
CA TYR A 81 14.82 8.41 4.35
C TYR A 81 15.41 8.05 2.99
N ASP A 82 16.43 8.78 2.53
CA ASP A 82 17.11 8.54 1.26
C ASP A 82 17.82 7.19 1.21
N ARG A 83 18.54 6.82 2.29
CA ARG A 83 19.16 5.49 2.42
C ARG A 83 18.10 4.39 2.43
N PHE A 84 17.05 4.55 3.22
CA PHE A 84 15.98 3.55 3.32
C PHE A 84 15.28 3.37 1.98
N VAL A 85 14.89 4.48 1.33
CA VAL A 85 14.26 4.44 0.00
C VAL A 85 15.19 3.81 -1.03
N SER A 86 16.49 4.16 -1.03
CA SER A 86 17.47 3.57 -1.96
C SER A 86 17.55 2.05 -1.82
N GLU A 87 17.61 1.53 -0.59
CA GLU A 87 17.65 0.08 -0.37
C GLU A 87 16.33 -0.60 -0.81
N CYS A 88 15.18 0.02 -0.53
CA CYS A 88 13.90 -0.46 -1.03
C CYS A 88 13.84 -0.47 -2.57
N CYS A 89 14.29 0.59 -3.22
CA CYS A 89 14.29 0.69 -4.69
C CYS A 89 15.20 -0.35 -5.34
N LYS A 90 16.41 -0.56 -4.82
CA LYS A 90 17.32 -1.62 -5.30
C LYS A 90 16.67 -3.00 -5.20
N PHE A 91 16.05 -3.28 -4.05
CA PHE A 91 15.33 -4.53 -3.84
C PHE A 91 14.17 -4.69 -4.83
N LEU A 92 13.30 -3.68 -4.96
CA LEU A 92 12.15 -3.72 -5.85
C LEU A 92 12.55 -3.83 -7.33
N HIS A 93 13.62 -3.16 -7.72
CA HIS A 93 14.18 -3.27 -9.07
C HIS A 93 14.63 -4.71 -9.38
N SER A 94 15.25 -5.39 -8.42
CA SER A 94 15.70 -6.78 -8.58
C SER A 94 14.56 -7.79 -8.80
N LYS A 95 13.32 -7.42 -8.51
CA LYS A 95 12.14 -8.30 -8.70
C LYS A 95 11.55 -8.23 -10.12
N HIS A 96 12.01 -7.30 -10.96
CA HIS A 96 11.63 -7.17 -12.38
C HIS A 96 10.11 -7.15 -12.64
N LEU A 97 9.35 -6.50 -11.76
CA LEU A 97 7.88 -6.47 -11.82
C LEU A 97 7.34 -5.49 -12.89
N GLY A 98 8.17 -4.56 -13.36
CA GLY A 98 7.81 -3.58 -14.39
C GLY A 98 6.60 -2.74 -14.01
N ASP A 99 5.67 -2.58 -14.94
CA ASP A 99 4.43 -1.81 -14.80
C ASP A 99 3.41 -2.42 -13.83
N ARG A 100 3.66 -3.62 -13.34
CA ARG A 100 2.86 -4.27 -12.30
C ARG A 100 3.16 -3.78 -10.89
N LEU A 101 4.20 -2.96 -10.72
CA LEU A 101 4.62 -2.41 -9.42
C LEU A 101 4.24 -0.94 -9.31
N VAL A 102 3.50 -0.61 -8.26
CA VAL A 102 3.25 0.75 -7.80
C VAL A 102 3.89 0.89 -6.43
N VAL A 103 4.62 1.97 -6.21
CA VAL A 103 5.18 2.30 -4.89
C VAL A 103 4.45 3.51 -4.32
N GLN A 104 3.90 3.34 -3.12
CA GLN A 104 3.17 4.40 -2.44
C GLN A 104 3.84 4.86 -1.15
N SER A 105 3.63 6.11 -0.78
CA SER A 105 4.10 6.65 0.50
C SER A 105 3.30 7.88 0.93
N PHE A 106 3.19 8.08 2.23
CA PHE A 106 2.77 9.36 2.83
C PHE A 106 3.92 10.38 2.89
N ASP A 107 5.17 9.90 2.89
CA ASP A 107 6.33 10.76 3.00
C ASP A 107 6.69 11.40 1.66
N VAL A 108 6.34 12.68 1.54
CA VAL A 108 6.63 13.49 0.36
C VAL A 108 8.13 13.53 0.03
N ARG A 109 9.02 13.45 1.03
CA ARG A 109 10.47 13.42 0.82
C ARG A 109 10.88 12.15 0.08
N ALA A 110 10.32 11.01 0.50
CA ALA A 110 10.55 9.72 -0.15
C ALA A 110 10.06 9.73 -1.61
N LEU A 111 8.85 10.23 -1.86
CA LEU A 111 8.28 10.32 -3.21
C LEU A 111 9.09 11.26 -4.12
N ASN A 112 9.48 12.45 -3.63
CA ASN A 112 10.31 13.38 -4.38
C ASN A 112 11.68 12.79 -4.70
N TYR A 113 12.30 12.09 -3.73
CA TYR A 113 13.57 11.41 -3.92
C TYR A 113 13.47 10.28 -4.94
N MET A 114 12.41 9.46 -4.87
CA MET A 114 12.17 8.38 -5.84
C MET A 114 11.95 8.95 -7.24
N HIS A 115 11.14 9.99 -7.38
CA HIS A 115 10.92 10.62 -8.68
C HIS A 115 12.22 11.13 -9.32
N GLU A 116 13.13 11.68 -8.52
CA GLU A 116 14.41 12.20 -9.01
C GLU A 116 15.42 11.09 -9.36
N LYS A 117 15.53 10.06 -8.51
CA LYS A 117 16.61 9.06 -8.58
C LYS A 117 16.20 7.74 -9.24
N TYR A 118 14.90 7.43 -9.29
CA TYR A 118 14.33 6.17 -9.74
C TYR A 118 13.05 6.43 -10.58
N PRO A 119 13.17 7.17 -11.70
CA PRO A 119 12.01 7.64 -12.49
C PRO A 119 11.23 6.51 -13.15
N GLU A 120 11.76 5.30 -13.17
CA GLU A 120 11.11 4.10 -13.71
C GLU A 120 9.96 3.58 -12.85
N PHE A 121 9.90 3.96 -11.57
CA PHE A 121 8.81 3.51 -10.69
C PHE A 121 7.52 4.31 -10.90
N ILE A 122 6.41 3.59 -10.91
CA ILE A 122 5.07 4.20 -10.81
C ILE A 122 4.84 4.60 -9.36
N LEU A 123 4.64 5.90 -9.12
CA LEU A 123 4.50 6.45 -7.77
C LEU A 123 3.06 6.80 -7.46
N SER A 124 2.65 6.48 -6.23
CA SER A 124 1.35 6.84 -5.66
C SER A 124 1.52 7.69 -4.40
N TYR A 125 0.83 8.80 -4.33
CA TYR A 125 0.82 9.66 -3.15
C TYR A 125 -0.32 9.27 -2.22
N LEU A 126 0.00 8.80 -1.02
CA LEU A 126 -0.95 8.53 0.05
C LEU A 126 -1.35 9.83 0.76
N VAL A 127 -2.65 10.06 0.85
CA VAL A 127 -3.21 11.30 1.42
C VAL A 127 -4.20 10.97 2.53
N ASP A 128 -3.96 11.50 3.73
CA ASP A 128 -4.82 11.32 4.90
C ASP A 128 -6.13 12.11 4.79
N ALA A 129 -7.14 11.72 5.56
CA ALA A 129 -8.44 12.40 5.65
C ALA A 129 -8.34 13.88 6.07
N LYS A 130 -7.25 14.29 6.71
CA LYS A 130 -6.99 15.66 7.17
C LYS A 130 -6.06 16.45 6.26
N ALA A 131 -5.81 15.97 5.04
CA ALA A 131 -4.82 16.57 4.13
C ALA A 131 -5.17 18.00 3.68
N GLY A 132 -6.44 18.40 3.76
CA GLY A 132 -6.94 19.67 3.28
C GLY A 132 -7.22 19.66 1.76
N GLU A 133 -7.15 20.84 1.15
CA GLU A 133 -7.48 21.03 -0.26
C GLU A 133 -6.49 20.36 -1.21
N PHE A 134 -7.01 19.88 -2.35
CA PHE A 134 -6.24 19.15 -3.36
C PHE A 134 -4.96 19.88 -3.77
N ASP A 135 -5.03 21.14 -4.13
CA ASP A 135 -3.87 21.90 -4.59
C ASP A 135 -2.83 22.09 -3.49
N ALA A 136 -3.27 22.21 -2.23
CA ALA A 136 -2.38 22.38 -1.09
C ALA A 136 -1.55 21.12 -0.78
N PHE A 137 -2.14 19.93 -0.87
CA PHE A 137 -1.34 18.72 -0.65
C PHE A 137 -0.54 18.33 -1.90
N MET A 138 -1.03 18.59 -3.11
CA MET A 138 -0.26 18.34 -4.34
C MET A 138 0.96 19.26 -4.46
N ALA A 139 0.88 20.52 -4.00
CA ALA A 139 2.01 21.45 -4.01
C ALA A 139 3.22 21.00 -3.15
N LYS A 140 3.07 20.00 -2.29
CA LYS A 140 4.18 19.40 -1.52
C LYS A 140 5.08 18.52 -2.39
N LEU A 141 4.55 17.99 -3.49
CA LEU A 141 5.31 17.21 -4.45
C LEU A 141 5.98 18.11 -5.50
N LYS A 142 7.16 17.71 -5.97
CA LYS A 142 7.88 18.37 -7.05
C LYS A 142 7.47 17.88 -8.45
N PHE A 143 6.50 16.98 -8.52
CA PHE A 143 6.02 16.33 -9.73
C PHE A 143 4.54 15.95 -9.58
N THR A 144 3.90 15.56 -10.68
CA THR A 144 2.57 14.96 -10.66
C THR A 144 2.72 13.45 -10.59
N PRO A 145 2.30 12.77 -9.49
CA PRO A 145 2.40 11.32 -9.38
C PRO A 145 1.43 10.64 -10.36
N GLN A 146 1.76 9.44 -10.81
CA GLN A 146 0.87 8.68 -11.68
C GLN A 146 -0.40 8.23 -10.97
N TRP A 147 -0.34 8.06 -9.64
CA TRP A 147 -1.46 7.62 -8.84
C TRP A 147 -1.64 8.51 -7.60
N LEU A 148 -2.90 8.72 -7.20
CA LEU A 148 -3.27 9.29 -5.92
C LEU A 148 -3.99 8.24 -5.09
N SER A 149 -3.57 8.04 -3.84
CA SER A 149 -4.21 7.13 -2.88
C SER A 149 -4.75 7.93 -1.69
N PRO A 150 -5.96 8.54 -1.80
CA PRO A 150 -6.57 9.31 -0.74
C PRO A 150 -7.29 8.41 0.26
N HIS A 151 -7.47 8.90 1.50
CA HIS A 151 -8.43 8.28 2.41
C HIS A 151 -9.84 8.31 1.80
N PHE A 152 -10.58 7.19 1.89
CA PHE A 152 -11.88 7.05 1.21
C PHE A 152 -12.92 8.10 1.65
N SER A 153 -12.81 8.64 2.87
CA SER A 153 -13.75 9.66 3.38
C SER A 153 -13.64 11.01 2.68
N ILE A 154 -12.50 11.31 2.06
CA ILE A 154 -12.29 12.54 1.27
C ILE A 154 -12.38 12.29 -0.24
N THR A 155 -12.71 11.07 -0.62
CA THR A 155 -12.86 10.69 -2.03
C THR A 155 -14.30 10.95 -2.47
N ASP A 156 -14.45 11.97 -3.29
CA ASP A 156 -15.71 12.38 -3.90
C ASP A 156 -15.55 12.54 -5.41
N GLU A 157 -16.65 12.88 -6.09
CA GLU A 157 -16.67 13.09 -7.53
C GLU A 157 -15.72 14.21 -7.98
N ALA A 158 -15.61 15.29 -7.20
CA ALA A 158 -14.74 16.42 -7.50
C ALA A 158 -13.26 16.00 -7.45
N LEU A 159 -12.86 15.21 -6.46
CA LEU A 159 -11.49 14.68 -6.37
C LEU A 159 -11.19 13.71 -7.52
N VAL A 160 -12.11 12.81 -7.83
CA VAL A 160 -11.97 11.89 -8.98
C VAL A 160 -11.78 12.66 -10.27
N GLN A 161 -12.58 13.70 -10.50
CA GLN A 161 -12.48 14.54 -11.69
C GLN A 161 -11.13 15.28 -11.76
N LYS A 162 -10.67 15.87 -10.66
CA LYS A 162 -9.34 16.53 -10.59
C LYS A 162 -8.19 15.55 -10.90
N CYS A 163 -8.29 14.31 -10.44
CA CYS A 163 -7.30 13.29 -10.79
C CYS A 163 -7.30 12.98 -12.28
N ARG A 164 -8.48 12.79 -12.88
CA ARG A 164 -8.63 12.55 -14.32
C ARG A 164 -8.07 13.69 -15.17
N GLU A 165 -8.36 14.93 -14.81
CA GLU A 165 -7.84 16.12 -15.50
C GLU A 165 -6.31 16.22 -15.48
N LYS A 166 -5.68 15.69 -14.42
CA LYS A 166 -4.22 15.61 -14.30
C LYS A 166 -3.62 14.31 -14.85
N GLY A 167 -4.42 13.42 -15.43
CA GLY A 167 -3.97 12.13 -15.94
C GLY A 167 -3.54 11.14 -14.84
N MET A 168 -3.98 11.35 -13.61
CA MET A 168 -3.69 10.47 -12.48
C MET A 168 -4.76 9.40 -12.30
N LYS A 169 -4.35 8.21 -11.91
CA LYS A 169 -5.25 7.19 -11.36
C LYS A 169 -5.56 7.47 -9.90
N ILE A 170 -6.74 7.04 -9.43
CA ILE A 170 -7.17 7.23 -8.05
C ILE A 170 -7.48 5.90 -7.38
N VAL A 171 -6.88 5.67 -6.20
CA VAL A 171 -6.91 4.41 -5.47
C VAL A 171 -7.16 4.67 -3.98
N PRO A 172 -8.42 4.86 -3.56
CA PRO A 172 -8.75 5.17 -2.17
C PRO A 172 -8.45 4.01 -1.22
N TRP A 173 -8.15 4.35 0.04
CA TRP A 173 -7.90 3.47 1.18
C TRP A 173 -8.71 3.94 2.38
N THR A 174 -9.18 3.19 3.31
CA THR A 174 -9.45 1.75 3.34
C THR A 174 -10.95 1.61 3.61
N PRO A 175 -11.81 1.64 2.60
CA PRO A 175 -13.22 1.34 2.81
C PRO A 175 -13.38 -0.16 3.04
N ASP A 176 -14.01 -0.56 4.15
CA ASP A 176 -14.18 -1.95 4.54
C ASP A 176 -15.67 -2.35 4.60
N LYS A 177 -16.57 -1.37 4.76
CA LYS A 177 -18.00 -1.61 4.77
C LYS A 177 -18.55 -1.71 3.35
N PRO A 178 -19.53 -2.58 3.10
CA PRO A 178 -20.11 -2.75 1.77
C PRO A 178 -20.62 -1.45 1.14
N GLU A 179 -21.26 -0.57 1.92
CA GLU A 179 -21.73 0.72 1.45
C GLU A 179 -20.63 1.67 1.02
N ASP A 180 -19.49 1.69 1.74
CA ASP A 180 -18.32 2.49 1.37
C ASP A 180 -17.61 1.93 0.14
N LEU A 181 -17.51 0.61 0.03
CA LEU A 181 -16.97 -0.08 -1.14
C LEU A 181 -17.81 0.23 -2.39
N GLN A 182 -19.14 0.10 -2.27
CA GLN A 182 -20.07 0.41 -3.38
C GLN A 182 -19.91 1.88 -3.82
N ARG A 183 -19.86 2.81 -2.85
CA ARG A 183 -19.65 4.23 -3.15
C ARG A 183 -18.37 4.49 -3.95
N MET A 184 -17.25 3.82 -3.63
CA MET A 184 -16.02 3.95 -4.39
C MET A 184 -16.15 3.37 -5.81
N VAL A 185 -16.85 2.25 -5.95
CA VAL A 185 -17.14 1.64 -7.26
C VAL A 185 -18.00 2.58 -8.11
N ASP A 186 -19.05 3.18 -7.53
CA ASP A 186 -19.96 4.11 -8.22
C ASP A 186 -19.25 5.39 -8.66
N LEU A 187 -18.27 5.88 -7.90
CA LEU A 187 -17.40 7.00 -8.26
C LEU A 187 -16.44 6.66 -9.44
N GLY A 188 -16.32 5.40 -9.80
CA GLY A 188 -15.47 4.94 -10.90
C GLY A 188 -13.99 5.13 -10.63
N VAL A 189 -13.54 4.86 -9.39
CA VAL A 189 -12.10 4.86 -9.05
C VAL A 189 -11.37 3.71 -9.74
N ASP A 190 -10.05 3.84 -9.96
CA ASP A 190 -9.27 2.87 -10.73
C ASP A 190 -8.98 1.57 -9.95
N ALA A 191 -8.84 1.65 -8.64
CA ALA A 191 -8.68 0.50 -7.73
C ALA A 191 -9.07 0.93 -6.31
N ILE A 192 -9.17 -0.04 -5.40
CA ILE A 192 -9.54 0.18 -4.00
C ILE A 192 -8.62 -0.64 -3.11
N ILE A 193 -8.06 -0.01 -2.07
CA ILE A 193 -7.31 -0.70 -1.01
C ILE A 193 -8.29 -1.00 0.12
N THR A 194 -8.55 -2.28 0.39
CA THR A 194 -9.48 -2.73 1.42
C THR A 194 -8.93 -3.94 2.19
N ASN A 195 -9.35 -4.11 3.44
CA ASN A 195 -9.08 -5.31 4.24
C ASN A 195 -10.00 -6.48 3.87
N TYR A 196 -11.06 -6.23 3.08
CA TYR A 196 -12.07 -7.22 2.68
C TYR A 196 -12.19 -7.32 1.15
N PRO A 197 -11.16 -7.87 0.47
CA PRO A 197 -11.17 -7.97 -1.00
C PRO A 197 -12.29 -8.88 -1.52
N ASP A 198 -12.72 -9.86 -0.75
CA ASP A 198 -13.88 -10.71 -1.02
C ASP A 198 -15.16 -9.89 -1.17
N ARG A 199 -15.43 -8.95 -0.26
CA ARG A 199 -16.60 -8.03 -0.34
C ARG A 199 -16.55 -7.18 -1.61
N LEU A 200 -15.38 -6.66 -1.94
CA LEU A 200 -15.20 -5.89 -3.18
C LEU A 200 -15.44 -6.73 -4.43
N LEU A 201 -14.97 -7.98 -4.44
CA LEU A 201 -15.20 -8.92 -5.56
C LEU A 201 -16.68 -9.27 -5.72
N MET A 202 -17.44 -9.38 -4.62
CA MET A 202 -18.90 -9.56 -4.69
C MET A 202 -19.59 -8.39 -5.40
N ILE A 203 -19.18 -7.16 -5.08
CA ILE A 203 -19.74 -5.95 -5.70
C ILE A 203 -19.38 -5.87 -7.18
N THR A 204 -18.11 -6.10 -7.53
CA THR A 204 -17.59 -5.82 -8.89
C THR A 204 -17.77 -6.96 -9.87
N ARG A 205 -17.89 -8.21 -9.42
CA ARG A 205 -17.90 -9.40 -10.27
C ARG A 205 -19.06 -10.35 -9.99
N GLY A 206 -19.95 -10.03 -9.06
CA GLY A 206 -21.00 -10.95 -8.62
C GLY A 206 -20.43 -12.25 -8.00
N TYR A 207 -19.23 -12.21 -7.46
CA TYR A 207 -18.57 -13.36 -6.88
C TYR A 207 -19.28 -13.75 -5.59
N ALA A 208 -19.88 -14.93 -5.54
CA ALA A 208 -20.31 -15.47 -4.25
C ALA A 208 -19.06 -15.82 -3.43
N ALA A 209 -18.99 -15.30 -2.18
CA ALA A 209 -17.92 -15.71 -1.28
C ALA A 209 -17.95 -17.24 -1.13
N PRO A 210 -16.79 -17.94 -1.11
CA PRO A 210 -16.80 -19.35 -0.74
C PRO A 210 -17.43 -19.48 0.65
N ALA A 211 -18.29 -20.48 0.82
CA ALA A 211 -18.88 -20.79 2.11
C ALA A 211 -17.76 -21.01 3.16
N PRO A 212 -17.96 -20.58 4.41
CA PRO A 212 -16.96 -20.70 5.47
C PRO A 212 -16.57 -22.15 5.77
#